data_e5302a6ff3f300e7277a4aeb57272dfb
#
_entry.id   e5302a6ff3f300e7277a4aeb57272dfb
#
_cell.length_a   1.000
_cell.length_b   1.000
_cell.length_c   1.000
_cell.angle_alpha   90.00
_cell.angle_beta   90.00
_cell.angle_gamma   90.00
#
_symmetry.space_group_name_H-M   'P 1'
#
loop_
_entity.id
_entity.type
_entity.pdbx_description
1 polymer ?
#
loop_
_entity_poly.entity_id
_entity_poly.type
_entity_poly.pdbx_seq_one_letter_code
_entity_poly.pdbx_strand_id
1 'polypeptide(L)'
;MNLRHSQQGSFILEAIISLILFAVGLISLMSLSAQAINQVGQSKARNDASYLVGELLSEMWVSGTVNLTAWNTRLQTVLPEATGTVYLANCDCAATSGADLCSGASSGTAVAVSNSQAVTVCVNWTDRRDPANPRRYQASSMITRN
;
A
#
# COMPACT_ATOMS: atom_id res chain seq x y z
N MET A 1 63.46 -4.94 41.23
CA MET A 1 63.36 -3.92 40.16
C MET A 1 62.02 -4.09 39.50
N ASN A 2 60.99 -3.36 39.95
CA ASN A 2 59.63 -3.47 39.46
C ASN A 2 59.44 -2.52 38.30
N LEU A 3 59.36 -3.06 37.09
CA LEU A 3 58.97 -2.30 35.89
C LEU A 3 57.46 -2.11 35.93
N ARG A 4 57.01 -0.96 36.43
CA ARG A 4 55.61 -0.50 36.22
C ARG A 4 55.51 -0.12 34.73
N HIS A 5 55.01 -1.00 33.92
CA HIS A 5 54.57 -0.63 32.56
C HIS A 5 53.42 0.37 32.67
N SER A 6 53.63 1.50 32.10
CA SER A 6 52.62 2.58 31.98
C SER A 6 51.54 2.12 31.01
N GLN A 7 50.37 1.73 31.54
CA GLN A 7 49.20 1.32 30.78
C GLN A 7 48.31 2.49 30.34
N GLN A 8 48.79 3.71 30.40
CA GLN A 8 47.96 4.90 30.09
C GLN A 8 47.55 5.05 28.61
N GLY A 9 48.30 4.46 27.67
CA GLY A 9 47.96 4.53 26.24
C GLY A 9 46.83 3.59 25.81
N SER A 10 46.66 2.44 26.51
CA SER A 10 45.65 1.43 26.18
C SER A 10 44.22 1.90 26.52
N PHE A 11 44.03 2.64 27.60
CA PHE A 11 42.72 3.11 28.04
C PHE A 11 42.06 4.09 27.05
N ILE A 12 42.87 5.00 26.48
CA ILE A 12 42.35 5.97 25.49
C ILE A 12 41.93 5.25 24.20
N LEU A 13 42.72 4.28 23.76
CA LEU A 13 42.44 3.49 22.57
C LEU A 13 41.16 2.65 22.75
N GLU A 14 40.96 2.03 23.90
CA GLU A 14 39.76 1.26 24.26
C GLU A 14 38.52 2.17 24.31
N ALA A 15 38.66 3.38 24.90
CA ALA A 15 37.57 4.33 24.93
C ALA A 15 37.13 4.78 23.52
N ILE A 16 38.09 5.03 22.62
CA ILE A 16 37.82 5.43 21.24
C ILE A 16 37.12 4.28 20.47
N ILE A 17 37.62 3.05 20.59
CA ILE A 17 37.01 1.88 19.93
C ILE A 17 35.58 1.66 20.43
N SER A 18 35.34 1.74 21.74
CA SER A 18 34.02 1.61 22.34
C SER A 18 33.06 2.68 21.83
N LEU A 19 33.51 3.91 21.68
CA LEU A 19 32.70 5.02 21.17
C LEU A 19 32.35 4.83 19.69
N ILE A 20 33.28 4.33 18.88
CA ILE A 20 33.03 4.03 17.46
C ILE A 20 32.02 2.89 17.35
N LEU A 21 32.18 1.79 18.08
CA LEU A 21 31.22 0.68 18.06
C LEU A 21 29.82 1.12 18.51
N PHE A 22 29.74 1.95 19.52
CA PHE A 22 28.47 2.53 19.99
C PHE A 22 27.82 3.40 18.91
N ALA A 23 28.59 4.27 18.26
CA ALA A 23 28.09 5.12 17.18
C ALA A 23 27.55 4.31 16.00
N VAL A 24 28.27 3.27 15.57
CA VAL A 24 27.82 2.35 14.50
C VAL A 24 26.52 1.63 14.90
N GLY A 25 26.41 1.21 16.15
CA GLY A 25 25.18 0.61 16.69
C GLY A 25 23.98 1.56 16.61
N LEU A 26 24.15 2.81 16.99
CA LEU A 26 23.07 3.81 16.90
C LEU A 26 22.63 4.09 15.46
N ILE A 27 23.56 4.19 14.51
CA ILE A 27 23.25 4.41 13.09
C ILE A 27 22.45 3.22 12.54
N SER A 28 22.80 1.99 12.92
CA SER A 28 22.06 0.78 12.51
C SER A 28 20.62 0.79 13.01
N LEU A 29 20.37 1.21 14.25
CA LEU A 29 19.02 1.33 14.81
C LEU A 29 18.19 2.39 14.08
N MET A 30 18.78 3.53 13.71
CA MET A 30 18.08 4.57 12.94
C MET A 30 17.66 4.07 11.56
N SER A 31 18.51 3.29 10.90
CA SER A 31 18.19 2.69 9.60
C SER A 31 16.99 1.73 9.67
N LEU A 32 16.90 0.90 10.69
CA LEU A 32 15.76 0.00 10.92
C LEU A 32 14.46 0.75 11.19
N SER A 33 14.53 1.84 11.97
CA SER A 33 13.37 2.70 12.25
C SER A 33 12.81 3.33 10.98
N ALA A 34 13.67 3.79 10.07
CA ALA A 34 13.26 4.38 8.80
C ALA A 34 12.56 3.35 7.89
N GLN A 35 13.03 2.10 7.86
CA GLN A 35 12.38 1.01 7.12
C GLN A 35 11.02 0.64 7.72
N ALA A 36 10.90 0.58 9.04
CA ALA A 36 9.64 0.29 9.71
C ALA A 36 8.57 1.34 9.40
N ILE A 37 8.89 2.63 9.42
CA ILE A 37 7.96 3.70 9.06
C ILE A 37 7.47 3.56 7.61
N ASN A 38 8.34 3.18 6.67
CA ASN A 38 7.95 2.95 5.29
C ASN A 38 6.97 1.78 5.14
N GLN A 39 7.21 0.67 5.85
CA GLN A 39 6.31 -0.49 5.82
C GLN A 39 4.94 -0.17 6.43
N VAL A 40 4.90 0.59 7.52
CA VAL A 40 3.64 1.04 8.14
C VAL A 40 2.85 1.92 7.16
N GLY A 41 3.49 2.84 6.46
CA GLY A 41 2.84 3.68 5.45
C GLY A 41 2.20 2.86 4.31
N GLN A 42 2.91 1.85 3.81
CA GLN A 42 2.40 0.97 2.76
C GLN A 42 1.24 0.08 3.26
N SER A 43 1.35 -0.43 4.48
CA SER A 43 0.29 -1.24 5.09
C SER A 43 -0.97 -0.40 5.31
N LYS A 44 -0.81 0.85 5.77
CA LYS A 44 -1.93 1.78 5.93
C LYS A 44 -2.62 2.03 4.59
N ALA A 45 -1.89 2.38 3.54
CA ALA A 45 -2.47 2.64 2.22
C ALA A 45 -3.26 1.44 1.67
N ARG A 46 -2.75 0.21 1.88
CA ARG A 46 -3.49 -1.01 1.51
C ARG A 46 -4.75 -1.22 2.33
N ASN A 47 -4.71 -0.97 3.64
CA ASN A 47 -5.89 -1.08 4.50
C ASN A 47 -6.94 -0.05 4.12
N ASP A 48 -6.54 1.18 3.85
CA ASP A 48 -7.44 2.25 3.42
C ASP A 48 -8.09 1.90 2.07
N ALA A 49 -7.32 1.39 1.09
CA ALA A 49 -7.86 0.89 -0.17
C ALA A 49 -8.85 -0.27 0.02
N SER A 50 -8.51 -1.23 0.87
CA SER A 50 -9.37 -2.38 1.19
C SER A 50 -10.69 -1.94 1.82
N TYR A 51 -10.64 -1.00 2.75
CA TYR A 51 -11.83 -0.46 3.40
C TYR A 51 -12.76 0.24 2.40
N LEU A 52 -12.22 1.13 1.56
CA LEU A 52 -13.00 1.88 0.59
C LEU A 52 -13.57 0.98 -0.52
N VAL A 53 -12.86 -0.07 -0.92
CA VAL A 53 -13.38 -1.06 -1.87
C VAL A 53 -14.47 -1.91 -1.23
N GLY A 54 -14.30 -2.30 0.03
CA GLY A 54 -15.33 -3.01 0.80
C GLY A 54 -16.62 -2.19 0.94
N GLU A 55 -16.50 -0.89 1.19
CA GLU A 55 -17.63 0.04 1.23
C GLU A 55 -18.34 0.09 -0.14
N LEU A 56 -17.59 0.27 -1.23
CA LEU A 56 -18.13 0.31 -2.58
C LEU A 56 -18.90 -0.97 -2.94
N LEU A 57 -18.30 -2.14 -2.67
CA LEU A 57 -18.94 -3.43 -2.91
C LEU A 57 -20.21 -3.59 -2.06
N SER A 58 -20.18 -3.14 -0.81
CA SER A 58 -21.34 -3.18 0.08
C SER A 58 -22.48 -2.28 -0.44
N GLU A 59 -22.17 -1.12 -0.95
CA GLU A 59 -23.13 -0.22 -1.57
C GLU A 59 -23.75 -0.85 -2.82
N MET A 60 -22.94 -1.52 -3.66
CA MET A 60 -23.43 -2.27 -4.82
C MET A 60 -24.39 -3.41 -4.43
N TRP A 61 -24.11 -4.10 -3.31
CA TRP A 61 -24.98 -5.15 -2.79
C TRP A 61 -26.35 -4.61 -2.35
N VAL A 62 -26.37 -3.44 -1.72
CA VAL A 62 -27.59 -2.85 -1.14
C VAL A 62 -28.39 -2.11 -2.20
N SER A 63 -27.76 -1.18 -2.91
CA SER A 63 -28.45 -0.26 -3.84
C SER A 63 -28.50 -0.78 -5.29
N GLY A 64 -27.56 -1.65 -5.67
CA GLY A 64 -27.36 -2.10 -7.05
C GLY A 64 -26.76 -1.04 -7.97
N THR A 65 -26.55 0.15 -7.48
CA THR A 65 -25.94 1.25 -8.21
C THR A 65 -24.97 2.00 -7.31
N VAL A 66 -23.90 2.49 -7.88
CA VAL A 66 -22.92 3.27 -7.12
C VAL A 66 -22.47 4.48 -7.93
N ASN A 67 -22.26 5.60 -7.26
CA ASN A 67 -21.67 6.80 -7.87
C ASN A 67 -20.15 6.71 -7.84
N LEU A 68 -19.56 6.24 -8.95
CA LEU A 68 -18.13 6.03 -9.08
C LEU A 68 -17.32 7.34 -8.98
N THR A 69 -17.87 8.45 -9.46
CA THR A 69 -17.21 9.75 -9.37
C THR A 69 -17.10 10.22 -7.92
N ALA A 70 -18.19 10.13 -7.15
CA ALA A 70 -18.19 10.50 -5.73
C ALA A 70 -17.25 9.59 -4.92
N TRP A 71 -17.26 8.29 -5.22
CA TRP A 71 -16.37 7.33 -4.58
C TRP A 71 -14.89 7.61 -4.91
N ASN A 72 -14.53 7.88 -6.17
CA ASN A 72 -13.17 8.25 -6.56
C ASN A 72 -12.71 9.56 -5.89
N THR A 73 -13.59 10.53 -5.71
CA THR A 73 -13.28 11.75 -4.97
C THR A 73 -12.91 11.43 -3.52
N ARG A 74 -13.67 10.56 -2.86
CA ARG A 74 -13.36 10.08 -1.50
C ARG A 74 -12.06 9.28 -1.47
N LEU A 75 -11.84 8.40 -2.44
CA LEU A 75 -10.61 7.63 -2.58
C LEU A 75 -9.39 8.56 -2.63
N GLN A 76 -9.45 9.63 -3.41
CA GLN A 76 -8.35 10.60 -3.55
C GLN A 76 -8.12 11.44 -2.29
N THR A 77 -9.11 11.64 -1.42
CA THR A 77 -8.90 12.32 -0.12
C THR A 77 -8.09 11.46 0.84
N VAL A 78 -8.22 10.14 0.76
CA VAL A 78 -7.53 9.18 1.64
C VAL A 78 -6.20 8.72 1.04
N LEU A 79 -6.21 8.45 -0.26
CA LEU A 79 -5.06 8.00 -1.06
C LEU A 79 -4.81 9.02 -2.18
N PRO A 80 -3.95 10.01 -1.99
CA PRO A 80 -3.61 10.99 -3.03
C PRO A 80 -3.11 10.30 -4.30
N GLU A 81 -3.56 10.80 -5.46
CA GLU A 81 -3.23 10.26 -6.79
C GLU A 81 -3.79 8.85 -7.07
N ALA A 82 -4.67 8.33 -6.20
CA ALA A 82 -5.31 7.05 -6.45
C ALA A 82 -6.40 7.18 -7.52
N THR A 83 -6.51 6.12 -8.31
CA THR A 83 -7.59 5.94 -9.29
C THR A 83 -8.26 4.60 -9.06
N GLY A 84 -9.56 4.62 -8.92
CA GLY A 84 -10.37 3.42 -8.78
C GLY A 84 -11.18 3.15 -10.04
N THR A 85 -11.16 1.91 -10.49
CA THR A 85 -11.87 1.44 -11.68
C THR A 85 -12.73 0.24 -11.31
N VAL A 86 -13.93 0.17 -11.84
CA VAL A 86 -14.85 -0.94 -11.65
C VAL A 86 -15.05 -1.68 -12.96
N TYR A 87 -14.95 -2.98 -12.93
CA TYR A 87 -15.20 -3.88 -14.04
C TYR A 87 -16.37 -4.80 -13.69
N LEU A 88 -17.33 -4.94 -14.60
CA LEU A 88 -18.47 -5.83 -14.43
C LEU A 88 -18.14 -7.25 -14.95
N ALA A 89 -17.00 -7.76 -14.51
CA ALA A 89 -16.47 -9.07 -14.85
C ALA A 89 -15.52 -9.54 -13.74
N ASN A 90 -15.26 -10.84 -13.71
CA ASN A 90 -14.14 -11.37 -12.95
C ASN A 90 -12.88 -11.25 -13.81
N CYS A 91 -11.94 -10.42 -13.41
CA CYS A 91 -10.73 -10.14 -14.18
C CYS A 91 -9.54 -9.84 -13.28
N ASP A 92 -8.34 -9.86 -13.84
CA ASP A 92 -7.11 -9.47 -13.13
C ASP A 92 -6.67 -8.07 -13.55
N CYS A 93 -6.64 -7.16 -12.60
CA CYS A 93 -6.18 -5.78 -12.79
C CYS A 93 -4.67 -5.69 -13.13
N ALA A 94 -3.91 -6.76 -12.92
CA ALA A 94 -2.48 -6.83 -13.25
C ALA A 94 -2.23 -7.40 -14.65
N ALA A 95 -3.20 -8.09 -15.24
CA ALA A 95 -3.06 -8.69 -16.56
C ALA A 95 -2.86 -7.62 -17.63
N THR A 96 -1.89 -7.81 -18.50
CA THR A 96 -1.61 -6.95 -19.68
C THR A 96 -2.11 -7.60 -20.97
N SER A 97 -2.44 -8.89 -20.92
CA SER A 97 -2.96 -9.66 -22.04
C SER A 97 -3.58 -10.97 -21.53
N GLY A 98 -4.40 -11.61 -22.34
CA GLY A 98 -5.03 -12.90 -22.02
C GLY A 98 -6.52 -12.81 -21.68
N ALA A 99 -7.10 -13.96 -21.32
CA ALA A 99 -8.52 -14.08 -21.01
C ALA A 99 -8.93 -13.36 -19.70
N ASP A 100 -7.98 -13.19 -18.79
CA ASP A 100 -8.22 -12.56 -17.49
C ASP A 100 -8.00 -11.02 -17.52
N LEU A 101 -7.70 -10.44 -18.70
CA LEU A 101 -7.54 -9.02 -18.86
C LEU A 101 -8.84 -8.28 -18.52
N CYS A 102 -8.75 -7.31 -17.62
CA CYS A 102 -9.86 -6.41 -17.34
C CYS A 102 -10.15 -5.53 -18.56
N SER A 103 -11.29 -5.76 -19.21
CA SER A 103 -11.78 -4.97 -20.34
C SER A 103 -13.15 -4.40 -20.02
N GLY A 104 -13.51 -3.29 -20.65
CA GLY A 104 -14.81 -2.66 -20.44
C GLY A 104 -14.96 -2.03 -19.06
N ALA A 105 -13.97 -1.21 -18.66
CA ALA A 105 -14.09 -0.43 -17.43
C ALA A 105 -15.37 0.40 -17.43
N SER A 106 -16.09 0.39 -16.33
CA SER A 106 -17.21 1.29 -16.13
C SER A 106 -16.68 2.71 -15.98
N SER A 107 -16.90 3.53 -17.00
CA SER A 107 -16.40 4.91 -17.11
C SER A 107 -17.48 5.98 -16.84
N GLY A 108 -18.63 5.57 -16.33
CA GLY A 108 -19.74 6.46 -16.06
C GLY A 108 -19.76 7.02 -14.65
N THR A 109 -20.59 8.06 -14.44
CA THR A 109 -20.86 8.63 -13.12
C THR A 109 -21.54 7.60 -12.20
N ALA A 110 -22.37 6.73 -12.77
CA ALA A 110 -23.07 5.68 -12.05
C ALA A 110 -22.79 4.32 -12.69
N VAL A 111 -22.46 3.33 -11.87
CA VAL A 111 -22.31 1.94 -12.25
C VAL A 111 -23.49 1.18 -11.71
N ALA A 112 -24.26 0.54 -12.59
CA ALA A 112 -25.37 -0.34 -12.21
C ALA A 112 -24.94 -1.80 -12.36
N VAL A 113 -25.27 -2.61 -11.35
CA VAL A 113 -24.98 -4.03 -11.31
C VAL A 113 -26.27 -4.80 -11.52
N SER A 114 -26.27 -5.70 -12.49
CA SER A 114 -27.39 -6.63 -12.72
C SER A 114 -27.34 -7.81 -11.73
N ASN A 115 -28.43 -8.57 -11.69
CA ASN A 115 -28.52 -9.76 -10.84
C ASN A 115 -27.45 -10.78 -11.23
N SER A 116 -26.78 -11.35 -10.23
CA SER A 116 -25.76 -12.40 -10.41
C SER A 116 -24.59 -11.95 -11.31
N GLN A 117 -24.02 -10.80 -11.00
CA GLN A 117 -22.89 -10.24 -11.74
C GLN A 117 -21.59 -10.30 -10.96
N ALA A 118 -20.52 -10.75 -11.63
CA ALA A 118 -19.16 -10.60 -11.10
C ALA A 118 -18.73 -9.14 -11.23
N VAL A 119 -18.14 -8.62 -10.18
CA VAL A 119 -17.59 -7.25 -10.12
C VAL A 119 -16.16 -7.32 -9.64
N THR A 120 -15.26 -6.68 -10.36
CA THR A 120 -13.88 -6.49 -9.94
C THR A 120 -13.60 -5.00 -9.77
N VAL A 121 -13.05 -4.62 -8.64
CA VAL A 121 -12.64 -3.26 -8.34
C VAL A 121 -11.12 -3.22 -8.29
N CYS A 122 -10.54 -2.33 -9.08
CA CYS A 122 -9.10 -2.08 -9.14
C CYS A 122 -8.81 -0.68 -8.59
N VAL A 123 -7.93 -0.59 -7.62
CA VAL A 123 -7.40 0.68 -7.12
C VAL A 123 -5.92 0.74 -7.40
N ASN A 124 -5.49 1.77 -8.10
CA ASN A 124 -4.08 2.02 -8.37
C ASN A 124 -3.68 3.35 -7.70
N TRP A 125 -2.52 3.37 -7.06
CA TRP A 125 -1.95 4.60 -6.49
C TRP A 125 -0.44 4.59 -6.62
N THR A 126 0.16 5.76 -6.57
CA THR A 126 1.61 5.94 -6.68
C THR A 126 2.16 6.40 -5.35
N ASP A 127 3.22 5.75 -4.88
CA ASP A 127 3.95 6.24 -3.71
C ASP A 127 4.92 7.33 -4.17
N ARG A 128 4.86 8.52 -3.55
CA ARG A 128 5.77 9.63 -3.86
C ARG A 128 7.25 9.28 -3.74
N ARG A 129 7.57 8.26 -2.94
CA ARG A 129 8.95 7.80 -2.74
C ARG A 129 9.41 6.80 -3.80
N ASP A 130 8.46 6.15 -4.48
CA ASP A 130 8.72 5.15 -5.50
C ASP A 130 7.71 5.29 -6.66
N PRO A 131 7.79 6.40 -7.42
CA PRO A 131 6.82 6.67 -8.48
C PRO A 131 6.94 5.71 -9.67
N ALA A 132 8.06 5.02 -9.79
CA ALA A 132 8.27 4.04 -10.87
C ALA A 132 7.50 2.74 -10.66
N ASN A 133 7.08 2.45 -9.43
CA ASN A 133 6.39 1.21 -9.07
C ASN A 133 4.99 1.51 -8.52
N PRO A 134 3.99 1.70 -9.36
CA PRO A 134 2.61 1.93 -8.93
C PRO A 134 2.12 0.74 -8.10
N ARG A 135 1.44 1.04 -7.02
CA ARG A 135 0.83 0.07 -6.13
C ARG A 135 -0.58 -0.21 -6.58
N ARG A 136 -1.05 -1.43 -6.32
CA ARG A 136 -2.37 -1.88 -6.73
C ARG A 136 -3.04 -2.68 -5.62
N TYR A 137 -4.34 -2.47 -5.50
CA TYR A 137 -5.24 -3.31 -4.73
C TYR A 137 -6.38 -3.77 -5.63
N GLN A 138 -6.76 -5.04 -5.52
CA GLN A 138 -7.86 -5.63 -6.26
C GLN A 138 -8.76 -6.40 -5.30
N ALA A 139 -10.06 -6.28 -5.50
CA ALA A 139 -11.04 -7.15 -4.89
C ALA A 139 -12.12 -7.50 -5.91
N SER A 140 -12.55 -8.76 -5.89
CA SER A 140 -13.63 -9.27 -6.75
C SER A 140 -14.73 -9.85 -5.88
N SER A 141 -15.97 -9.65 -6.29
CA SER A 141 -17.15 -10.19 -5.62
C SER A 141 -18.21 -10.59 -6.65
N MET A 142 -18.99 -11.61 -6.31
CA MET A 142 -20.20 -11.94 -7.05
C MET A 142 -21.40 -11.26 -6.38
N ILE A 143 -22.04 -10.33 -7.05
CA ILE A 143 -23.22 -9.62 -6.53
C ILE A 143 -24.45 -10.34 -7.02
N THR A 144 -25.19 -10.93 -6.08
CA THR A 144 -26.47 -11.59 -6.34
C THR A 144 -27.57 -10.81 -5.63
N ARG A 145 -28.57 -10.37 -6.37
CA ARG A 145 -29.73 -9.63 -5.82
C ARG A 145 -30.99 -10.40 -6.17
N ASN A 146 -31.85 -10.57 -5.20
CA ASN A 146 -33.18 -11.13 -5.35
C ASN A 146 -34.21 -10.05 -5.69
#